data_9346c102ffa4a851884e27b7a2357f77
#
_entry.id   9346c102ffa4a851884e27b7a2357f77
#
_cell.length_a   1.000
_cell.length_b   1.000
_cell.length_c   1.000
_cell.angle_alpha   90.00
_cell.angle_beta   90.00
_cell.angle_gamma   90.00
#
_symmetry.space_group_name_H-M   'P 1'
#
loop_
_entity.id
_entity.type
_entity.pdbx_description
1 polymer ?
#
loop_
_entity_poly.entity_id
_entity_poly.type
_entity_poly.pdbx_seq_one_letter_code
_entity_poly.pdbx_strand_id
1 'polypeptide(L)'
;MSGHSRHDLIIIGAGIVGAACVEAAVAAGLRVAVVESGAIGGGASAAAMGHLVAMDGDPHELALCVYSLQRWQRWASWPESEHQRCGTLWVAREAQELEGVSARVAALAEVGVHAEAVDARGLYALEPALAAGMHGGMHVADDAVVYPPRVAWRLIDEACRAGAQLFAGVRAQALIDGGVRLADGRVLLGPVLVATGVAVPELLPELPMRARKGQLVITERQPPLLRHQLIEMGYAAAAHGADAASVSFNVQPRPNGQLLIGSSREYDVTSTDISPLLLQRMLQRAIAFVPALREVRALRSWCGFRPATADGLPYLGPMPGRRDVWVAAGHEGLGITAAPGSAQLVIDAFLGRAPALSLSPYLPQRALRGDA
;
A
#
# COMPACT_ATOMS: atom_id res chain seq x y z
N MET A 1 19.00 -35.34 16.82
CA MET A 1 17.90 -35.38 15.83
C MET A 1 17.11 -34.10 16.00
N SER A 2 17.39 -33.08 15.19
CA SER A 2 16.65 -31.81 15.21
C SER A 2 15.29 -32.08 14.57
N GLY A 3 14.25 -32.19 15.38
CA GLY A 3 12.90 -32.31 14.89
C GLY A 3 12.54 -31.08 14.06
N HIS A 4 12.45 -31.26 12.74
CA HIS A 4 11.94 -30.24 11.86
C HIS A 4 10.45 -30.05 12.17
N SER A 5 10.09 -28.99 12.88
CA SER A 5 8.69 -28.67 13.12
C SER A 5 8.07 -28.27 11.78
N ARG A 6 7.07 -29.04 11.35
CA ARG A 6 6.32 -28.70 10.13
C ARG A 6 5.28 -27.64 10.46
N HIS A 7 5.30 -26.55 9.70
CA HIS A 7 4.31 -25.48 9.77
C HIS A 7 3.15 -25.74 8.80
N ASP A 8 1.97 -25.25 9.14
CA ASP A 8 0.83 -25.32 8.24
C ASP A 8 0.93 -24.25 7.14
N LEU A 9 1.63 -23.14 7.44
CA LEU A 9 1.97 -22.10 6.48
C LEU A 9 3.25 -21.36 6.92
N ILE A 10 4.14 -21.10 5.98
CA ILE A 10 5.34 -20.26 6.15
C ILE A 10 5.12 -18.99 5.35
N ILE A 11 5.16 -17.82 6.00
CA ILE A 11 4.97 -16.53 5.34
C ILE A 11 6.31 -15.80 5.31
N ILE A 12 6.78 -15.44 4.09
CA ILE A 12 8.04 -14.74 3.87
C ILE A 12 7.73 -13.27 3.60
N GLY A 13 8.22 -12.39 4.50
CA GLY A 13 7.98 -10.95 4.51
C GLY A 13 6.96 -10.55 5.58
N ALA A 14 7.36 -9.57 6.40
CA ALA A 14 6.52 -8.98 7.46
C ALA A 14 6.24 -7.48 7.19
N GLY A 15 6.14 -7.07 5.93
CA GLY A 15 5.48 -5.84 5.52
C GLY A 15 3.99 -5.90 5.85
N ILE A 16 3.24 -4.81 5.62
CA ILE A 16 1.81 -4.75 6.00
C ILE A 16 0.96 -5.88 5.36
N VAL A 17 1.26 -6.28 4.13
CA VAL A 17 0.55 -7.37 3.44
C VAL A 17 0.89 -8.72 4.09
N GLY A 18 2.18 -9.01 4.29
CA GLY A 18 2.60 -10.25 4.96
C GLY A 18 2.10 -10.34 6.38
N ALA A 19 2.16 -9.25 7.16
CA ALA A 19 1.64 -9.19 8.52
C ALA A 19 0.12 -9.43 8.59
N ALA A 20 -0.64 -8.89 7.63
CA ALA A 20 -2.07 -9.17 7.50
C ALA A 20 -2.34 -10.65 7.16
N CYS A 21 -1.50 -11.26 6.28
CA CYS A 21 -1.60 -12.69 5.99
C CYS A 21 -1.29 -13.56 7.21
N VAL A 22 -0.31 -13.16 8.03
CA VAL A 22 0.01 -13.85 9.30
C VAL A 22 -1.18 -13.82 10.24
N GLU A 23 -1.76 -12.66 10.46
CA GLU A 23 -2.93 -12.49 11.32
C GLU A 23 -4.11 -13.33 10.84
N ALA A 24 -4.44 -13.29 9.54
CA ALA A 24 -5.53 -14.07 8.98
C ALA A 24 -5.29 -15.59 9.09
N ALA A 25 -4.04 -16.04 8.89
CA ALA A 25 -3.67 -17.45 9.01
C ALA A 25 -3.75 -17.95 10.45
N VAL A 26 -3.24 -17.16 11.41
CA VAL A 26 -3.31 -17.50 12.85
C VAL A 26 -4.76 -17.49 13.33
N ALA A 27 -5.56 -16.51 12.93
CA ALA A 27 -6.98 -16.45 13.25
C ALA A 27 -7.77 -17.65 12.67
N ALA A 28 -7.28 -18.23 11.58
CA ALA A 28 -7.83 -19.45 11.00
C ALA A 28 -7.34 -20.74 11.68
N GLY A 29 -6.49 -20.66 12.72
CA GLY A 29 -5.98 -21.78 13.51
C GLY A 29 -4.75 -22.45 12.92
N LEU A 30 -4.07 -21.85 11.94
CA LEU A 30 -2.86 -22.43 11.34
C LEU A 30 -1.63 -22.20 12.23
N ARG A 31 -0.71 -23.17 12.23
CA ARG A 31 0.64 -23.04 12.82
C ARG A 31 1.52 -22.30 11.81
N VAL A 32 1.79 -21.03 12.09
CA VAL A 32 2.47 -20.12 11.15
C VAL A 32 3.94 -19.92 11.54
N ALA A 33 4.84 -19.99 10.55
CA ALA A 33 6.17 -19.41 10.63
C ALA A 33 6.24 -18.12 9.83
N VAL A 34 6.88 -17.10 10.38
CA VAL A 34 7.11 -15.79 9.72
C VAL A 34 8.60 -15.60 9.53
N VAL A 35 9.03 -15.33 8.31
CA VAL A 35 10.44 -15.05 7.98
C VAL A 35 10.56 -13.61 7.53
N GLU A 36 11.36 -12.80 8.26
CA GLU A 36 11.60 -11.39 7.91
C GLU A 36 13.10 -11.08 7.97
N SER A 37 13.63 -10.57 6.87
CA SER A 37 15.05 -10.26 6.75
C SER A 37 15.46 -8.91 7.35
N GLY A 38 14.52 -7.98 7.41
CA GLY A 38 14.72 -6.63 7.90
C GLY A 38 13.88 -6.29 9.11
N ALA A 39 13.38 -5.07 9.16
CA ALA A 39 12.46 -4.62 10.19
C ALA A 39 11.02 -5.03 9.83
N ILE A 40 10.24 -5.47 10.81
CA ILE A 40 8.79 -5.68 10.66
C ILE A 40 8.15 -4.36 10.23
N GLY A 41 7.27 -4.40 9.23
CA GLY A 41 6.66 -3.19 8.66
C GLY A 41 7.64 -2.35 7.84
N GLY A 42 8.83 -2.85 7.53
CA GLY A 42 9.84 -2.19 6.70
C GLY A 42 9.47 -2.11 5.22
N GLY A 43 10.49 -1.85 4.39
CA GLY A 43 10.33 -1.78 2.93
C GLY A 43 9.30 -0.73 2.48
N ALA A 44 8.43 -1.09 1.54
CA ALA A 44 7.39 -0.20 1.02
C ALA A 44 6.42 0.29 2.11
N SER A 45 6.13 -0.53 3.12
CA SER A 45 5.22 -0.17 4.22
C SER A 45 5.74 0.99 5.05
N ALA A 46 7.04 1.00 5.36
CA ALA A 46 7.67 2.10 6.12
C ALA A 46 7.88 3.35 5.27
N ALA A 47 8.05 3.18 3.97
CA ALA A 47 8.31 4.29 3.05
C ALA A 47 7.05 4.96 2.52
N ALA A 48 5.87 4.41 2.77
CA ALA A 48 4.60 4.87 2.23
C ALA A 48 3.96 5.99 3.05
N MET A 49 2.98 6.66 2.45
CA MET A 49 2.22 7.71 3.10
C MET A 49 1.19 7.19 4.11
N GLY A 50 0.66 6.01 3.93
CA GLY A 50 -0.30 5.44 4.87
C GLY A 50 -1.76 5.75 4.50
N HIS A 51 -2.06 5.91 3.23
CA HIS A 51 -3.43 6.15 2.75
C HIS A 51 -4.32 4.93 2.92
N LEU A 52 -5.55 5.16 3.36
CA LEU A 52 -6.70 4.26 3.28
C LEU A 52 -7.73 4.93 2.39
N VAL A 53 -7.75 4.54 1.11
CA VAL A 53 -8.52 5.20 0.06
C VAL A 53 -9.15 4.19 -0.88
N ALA A 54 -10.30 4.52 -1.44
CA ALA A 54 -10.89 3.81 -2.57
C ALA A 54 -10.48 4.51 -3.87
N MET A 55 -9.69 3.82 -4.71
CA MET A 55 -9.29 4.34 -6.02
C MET A 55 -10.22 3.77 -7.10
N ASP A 56 -10.61 4.61 -8.04
CA ASP A 56 -11.62 4.32 -9.06
C ASP A 56 -11.03 3.95 -10.45
N GLY A 57 -9.77 3.54 -10.51
CA GLY A 57 -9.10 3.23 -11.77
C GLY A 57 -9.58 1.92 -12.41
N ASP A 58 -9.25 0.79 -11.79
CA ASP A 58 -9.66 -0.55 -12.22
C ASP A 58 -10.78 -1.08 -11.32
N PRO A 59 -11.86 -1.69 -11.89
CA PRO A 59 -12.97 -2.22 -11.09
C PRO A 59 -12.57 -3.28 -10.07
N HIS A 60 -11.57 -4.11 -10.39
CA HIS A 60 -11.10 -5.14 -9.48
C HIS A 60 -10.24 -4.53 -8.35
N GLU A 61 -9.41 -3.52 -8.69
CA GLU A 61 -8.67 -2.76 -7.69
C GLU A 61 -9.62 -2.04 -6.73
N LEU A 62 -10.66 -1.37 -7.25
CA LEU A 62 -11.70 -0.72 -6.46
C LEU A 62 -12.42 -1.70 -5.55
N ALA A 63 -12.86 -2.85 -6.09
CA ALA A 63 -13.54 -3.88 -5.29
C ALA A 63 -12.65 -4.40 -4.14
N LEU A 64 -11.36 -4.63 -4.40
CA LEU A 64 -10.40 -5.07 -3.38
C LEU A 64 -10.18 -3.98 -2.32
N CYS A 65 -10.07 -2.71 -2.73
CA CYS A 65 -9.95 -1.58 -1.81
C CYS A 65 -11.17 -1.44 -0.89
N VAL A 66 -12.37 -1.45 -1.45
CA VAL A 66 -13.63 -1.35 -0.69
C VAL A 66 -13.77 -2.50 0.31
N TYR A 67 -13.55 -3.73 -0.14
CA TYR A 67 -13.54 -4.90 0.73
C TYR A 67 -12.51 -4.79 1.86
N SER A 68 -11.36 -4.23 1.56
CA SER A 68 -10.28 -4.04 2.53
C SER A 68 -10.57 -2.94 3.53
N LEU A 69 -11.14 -1.80 3.09
CA LEU A 69 -11.50 -0.68 3.97
C LEU A 69 -12.49 -1.10 5.05
N GLN A 70 -13.47 -1.96 4.72
CA GLN A 70 -14.37 -2.54 5.71
C GLN A 70 -13.61 -3.36 6.77
N ARG A 71 -12.55 -4.06 6.37
CA ARG A 71 -11.73 -4.88 7.27
C ARG A 71 -10.73 -4.06 8.09
N TRP A 72 -10.31 -2.90 7.61
CA TRP A 72 -9.46 -1.97 8.35
C TRP A 72 -10.09 -1.47 9.64
N GLN A 73 -11.42 -1.46 9.75
CA GLN A 73 -12.14 -0.97 10.94
C GLN A 73 -11.69 -1.68 12.23
N ARG A 74 -11.30 -2.95 12.16
CA ARG A 74 -10.83 -3.71 13.32
C ARG A 74 -9.47 -3.23 13.85
N TRP A 75 -8.62 -2.63 12.97
CA TRP A 75 -7.30 -2.11 13.34
C TRP A 75 -7.33 -0.59 13.59
N ALA A 76 -8.36 0.10 13.12
CA ALA A 76 -8.49 1.54 13.22
C ALA A 76 -8.53 2.04 14.69
N SER A 77 -9.08 1.25 15.61
CA SER A 77 -9.16 1.58 17.03
C SER A 77 -7.84 1.42 17.79
N TRP A 78 -6.81 0.85 17.17
CA TRP A 78 -5.52 0.67 17.83
C TRP A 78 -4.76 1.98 17.90
N PRO A 79 -4.24 2.38 19.09
CA PRO A 79 -3.41 3.60 19.20
C PRO A 79 -2.21 3.57 18.25
N GLU A 80 -1.64 2.39 18.03
CA GLU A 80 -0.49 2.19 17.15
C GLU A 80 -0.79 2.46 15.68
N SER A 81 -2.06 2.39 15.28
CA SER A 81 -2.45 2.65 13.89
C SER A 81 -2.32 4.12 13.52
N GLU A 82 -2.36 5.03 14.52
CA GLU A 82 -2.47 6.47 14.28
C GLU A 82 -3.57 6.80 13.26
N HIS A 83 -4.65 6.00 13.29
CA HIS A 83 -5.75 6.14 12.34
C HIS A 83 -6.42 7.52 12.50
N GLN A 84 -6.48 8.26 11.40
CA GLN A 84 -7.17 9.54 11.34
C GLN A 84 -8.07 9.55 10.10
N ARG A 85 -9.38 9.57 10.33
CA ARG A 85 -10.37 9.76 9.27
C ARG A 85 -10.44 11.26 8.94
N CYS A 86 -9.53 11.70 8.08
CA CYS A 86 -9.41 13.09 7.69
C CYS A 86 -10.09 13.40 6.35
N GLY A 87 -10.58 12.38 5.64
CA GLY A 87 -11.10 12.53 4.29
C GLY A 87 -10.03 12.85 3.25
N THR A 88 -10.37 12.69 1.99
CA THR A 88 -9.56 13.10 0.84
C THR A 88 -10.24 14.20 0.08
N LEU A 89 -9.54 15.31 -0.18
CA LEU A 89 -9.94 16.30 -1.16
C LEU A 89 -9.09 16.14 -2.43
N TRP A 90 -9.72 15.77 -3.50
CA TRP A 90 -9.18 15.79 -4.85
C TRP A 90 -9.36 17.20 -5.40
N VAL A 91 -8.26 17.90 -5.66
CA VAL A 91 -8.26 19.33 -5.99
C VAL A 91 -8.00 19.53 -7.47
N ALA A 92 -8.93 20.19 -8.15
CA ALA A 92 -8.79 20.62 -9.54
C ALA A 92 -8.18 22.01 -9.63
N ARG A 93 -7.03 22.09 -10.30
CA ARG A 93 -6.36 23.35 -10.61
C ARG A 93 -6.84 23.95 -11.91
N GLU A 94 -7.23 23.12 -12.86
CA GLU A 94 -7.77 23.52 -14.16
C GLU A 94 -9.25 23.09 -14.26
N ALA A 95 -10.07 23.89 -14.94
CA ALA A 95 -11.49 23.59 -15.07
C ALA A 95 -11.77 22.25 -15.78
N GLN A 96 -10.91 21.85 -16.71
CA GLN A 96 -11.03 20.58 -17.44
C GLN A 96 -10.85 19.36 -16.53
N GLU A 97 -10.11 19.49 -15.43
CA GLU A 97 -9.92 18.40 -14.45
C GLU A 97 -11.22 18.04 -13.72
N LEU A 98 -12.25 18.89 -13.79
CA LEU A 98 -13.59 18.59 -13.26
C LEU A 98 -14.43 17.73 -14.22
N GLU A 99 -14.01 17.59 -15.47
CA GLU A 99 -14.66 16.68 -16.40
C GLU A 99 -14.57 15.26 -15.85
N GLY A 100 -15.71 14.59 -15.76
CA GLY A 100 -15.78 13.23 -15.23
C GLY A 100 -15.92 13.10 -13.71
N VAL A 101 -15.80 14.17 -12.91
CA VAL A 101 -15.98 14.09 -11.45
C VAL A 101 -17.33 13.49 -11.08
N SER A 102 -18.41 13.92 -11.74
CA SER A 102 -19.75 13.36 -11.47
C SER A 102 -19.85 11.87 -11.79
N ALA A 103 -19.19 11.39 -12.84
CA ALA A 103 -19.15 9.97 -13.18
C ALA A 103 -18.35 9.18 -12.14
N ARG A 104 -17.23 9.73 -11.65
CA ARG A 104 -16.43 9.13 -10.57
C ARG A 104 -17.22 9.04 -9.28
N VAL A 105 -17.92 10.10 -8.89
CA VAL A 105 -18.81 10.10 -7.72
C VAL A 105 -19.88 9.03 -7.83
N ALA A 106 -20.51 8.90 -9.00
CA ALA A 106 -21.51 7.86 -9.25
C ALA A 106 -20.93 6.45 -9.14
N ALA A 107 -19.77 6.19 -9.76
CA ALA A 107 -19.09 4.90 -9.69
C ALA A 107 -18.69 4.52 -8.26
N LEU A 108 -18.23 5.47 -7.45
CA LEU A 108 -17.92 5.25 -6.05
C LEU A 108 -19.18 4.94 -5.23
N ALA A 109 -20.30 5.64 -5.51
CA ALA A 109 -21.57 5.40 -4.84
C ALA A 109 -22.12 3.99 -5.11
N GLU A 110 -21.94 3.44 -6.33
CA GLU A 110 -22.35 2.07 -6.68
C GLU A 110 -21.69 1.00 -5.79
N VAL A 111 -20.48 1.26 -5.29
CA VAL A 111 -19.75 0.36 -4.38
C VAL A 111 -19.83 0.79 -2.91
N GLY A 112 -20.72 1.73 -2.59
CA GLY A 112 -20.98 2.18 -1.22
C GLY A 112 -19.92 3.13 -0.64
N VAL A 113 -19.14 3.79 -1.48
CA VAL A 113 -18.18 4.83 -1.07
C VAL A 113 -18.82 6.20 -1.21
N HIS A 114 -18.87 6.94 -0.11
CA HIS A 114 -19.46 8.27 -0.07
C HIS A 114 -18.45 9.31 -0.63
N ALA A 115 -18.73 9.77 -1.83
CA ALA A 115 -18.01 10.85 -2.49
C ALA A 115 -18.96 11.95 -2.93
N GLU A 116 -18.50 13.19 -2.95
CA GLU A 116 -19.29 14.33 -3.43
C GLU A 116 -18.42 15.25 -4.30
N ALA A 117 -19.02 15.79 -5.35
CA ALA A 117 -18.42 16.87 -6.12
C ALA A 117 -18.50 18.16 -5.31
N VAL A 118 -17.40 18.91 -5.23
CA VAL A 118 -17.33 20.19 -4.53
C VAL A 118 -16.92 21.29 -5.51
N ASP A 119 -17.68 22.38 -5.49
CA ASP A 119 -17.30 23.61 -6.23
C ASP A 119 -16.15 24.34 -5.53
N ALA A 120 -15.65 25.41 -6.15
CA ALA A 120 -14.57 26.22 -5.59
C ALA A 120 -14.92 26.77 -4.19
N ARG A 121 -16.16 27.21 -3.97
CA ARG A 121 -16.61 27.72 -2.67
C ARG A 121 -16.61 26.64 -1.59
N GLY A 122 -17.14 25.49 -1.89
CA GLY A 122 -17.15 24.32 -1.00
C GLY A 122 -15.73 23.85 -0.68
N LEU A 123 -14.86 23.81 -1.71
CA LEU A 123 -13.46 23.44 -1.55
C LEU A 123 -12.72 24.35 -0.55
N TYR A 124 -12.85 25.69 -0.67
CA TYR A 124 -12.23 26.63 0.26
C TYR A 124 -12.88 26.63 1.66
N ALA A 125 -14.15 26.27 1.78
CA ALA A 125 -14.80 26.09 3.08
C ALA A 125 -14.23 24.86 3.83
N LEU A 126 -13.96 23.79 3.09
CA LEU A 126 -13.35 22.57 3.62
C LEU A 126 -11.86 22.79 3.94
N GLU A 127 -11.11 23.41 3.02
CA GLU A 127 -9.65 23.57 3.12
C GLU A 127 -9.20 25.00 2.77
N PRO A 128 -9.26 25.93 3.74
CA PRO A 128 -8.90 27.35 3.52
C PRO A 128 -7.44 27.59 3.18
N ALA A 129 -6.55 26.63 3.42
CA ALA A 129 -5.11 26.75 3.16
C ALA A 129 -4.73 26.60 1.69
N LEU A 130 -5.67 26.23 0.82
CA LEU A 130 -5.43 26.09 -0.62
C LEU A 130 -5.13 27.46 -1.27
N ALA A 131 -4.26 27.42 -2.28
CA ALA A 131 -3.97 28.58 -3.11
C ALA A 131 -5.24 29.10 -3.82
N ALA A 132 -5.30 30.40 -4.06
CA ALA A 132 -6.37 30.97 -4.85
C ALA A 132 -6.39 30.43 -6.30
N GLY A 133 -7.58 30.38 -6.92
CA GLY A 133 -7.75 29.95 -8.31
C GLY A 133 -7.97 28.44 -8.49
N MET A 134 -8.27 27.69 -7.43
CA MET A 134 -8.72 26.31 -7.57
C MET A 134 -10.18 26.27 -8.05
N HIS A 135 -10.49 25.33 -8.94
CA HIS A 135 -11.78 25.26 -9.62
C HIS A 135 -12.84 24.44 -8.88
N GLY A 136 -12.44 23.63 -7.89
CA GLY A 136 -13.27 22.68 -7.17
C GLY A 136 -12.62 21.30 -7.09
N GLY A 137 -13.40 20.24 -7.02
CA GLY A 137 -12.86 18.89 -6.94
C GLY A 137 -13.85 17.83 -6.49
N MET A 138 -13.34 16.83 -5.78
CA MET A 138 -14.14 15.76 -5.21
C MET A 138 -13.70 15.54 -3.75
N HIS A 139 -14.67 15.35 -2.85
CA HIS A 139 -14.43 15.01 -1.46
C HIS A 139 -14.88 13.58 -1.18
N VAL A 140 -14.00 12.79 -0.55
CA VAL A 140 -14.29 11.45 -0.06
C VAL A 140 -14.11 11.46 1.46
N ALA A 141 -15.21 11.57 2.18
CA ALA A 141 -15.21 11.87 3.62
C ALA A 141 -14.69 10.71 4.49
N ASP A 142 -14.81 9.47 4.01
CA ASP A 142 -14.48 8.26 4.75
C ASP A 142 -13.01 7.83 4.61
N ASP A 143 -12.28 8.46 3.71
CA ASP A 143 -10.86 8.20 3.54
C ASP A 143 -10.08 8.58 4.80
N ALA A 144 -9.01 7.84 5.03
CA ALA A 144 -8.21 7.97 6.24
C ALA A 144 -6.71 7.85 5.98
N VAL A 145 -5.93 8.14 6.99
CA VAL A 145 -4.50 7.88 7.04
C VAL A 145 -4.16 7.00 8.24
N VAL A 146 -3.10 6.21 8.11
CA VAL A 146 -2.59 5.33 9.17
C VAL A 146 -1.07 5.36 9.23
N TYR A 147 -0.49 4.76 10.27
CA TYR A 147 0.95 4.51 10.37
C TYR A 147 1.24 3.01 10.19
N PRO A 148 1.47 2.55 8.96
CA PRO A 148 1.51 1.13 8.61
C PRO A 148 2.59 0.31 9.34
N PRO A 149 3.81 0.85 9.62
CA PRO A 149 4.84 0.05 10.29
C PRO A 149 4.42 -0.45 11.68
N ARG A 150 3.72 0.38 12.47
CA ARG A 150 3.28 -0.01 13.80
C ARG A 150 2.10 -0.97 13.76
N VAL A 151 1.23 -0.83 12.75
CA VAL A 151 0.16 -1.82 12.52
C VAL A 151 0.76 -3.18 12.18
N ALA A 152 1.70 -3.25 11.23
CA ALA A 152 2.37 -4.49 10.87
C ALA A 152 3.09 -5.12 12.08
N TRP A 153 3.79 -4.31 12.85
CA TRP A 153 4.45 -4.77 14.07
C TRP A 153 3.46 -5.38 15.06
N ARG A 154 2.34 -4.71 15.32
CA ARG A 154 1.31 -5.21 16.25
C ARG A 154 0.68 -6.50 15.77
N LEU A 155 0.38 -6.62 14.48
CA LEU A 155 -0.15 -7.85 13.88
C LEU A 155 0.78 -9.03 14.10
N ILE A 156 2.09 -8.84 13.90
CA ILE A 156 3.10 -9.89 14.13
C ILE A 156 3.23 -10.20 15.62
N ASP A 157 3.24 -9.19 16.50
CA ASP A 157 3.35 -9.38 17.95
C ASP A 157 2.15 -10.18 18.51
N GLU A 158 0.92 -9.81 18.12
CA GLU A 158 -0.30 -10.54 18.49
C GLU A 158 -0.28 -11.98 17.96
N ALA A 159 0.16 -12.19 16.72
CA ALA A 159 0.29 -13.51 16.14
C ALA A 159 1.34 -14.36 16.88
N CYS A 160 2.48 -13.78 17.27
CA CYS A 160 3.49 -14.48 18.08
C CYS A 160 2.95 -14.85 19.47
N ARG A 161 2.17 -13.99 20.11
CA ARG A 161 1.49 -14.35 21.38
C ARG A 161 0.48 -15.47 21.21
N ALA A 162 -0.12 -15.59 20.03
CA ALA A 162 -1.02 -16.67 19.65
C ALA A 162 -0.29 -17.93 19.14
N GLY A 163 1.05 -17.98 19.17
CA GLY A 163 1.85 -19.16 18.86
C GLY A 163 2.54 -19.18 17.50
N ALA A 164 2.47 -18.09 16.69
CA ALA A 164 3.26 -17.99 15.49
C ALA A 164 4.76 -17.90 15.82
N GLN A 165 5.61 -18.51 14.98
CA GLN A 165 7.06 -18.48 15.16
C GLN A 165 7.69 -17.42 14.25
N LEU A 166 8.35 -16.42 14.82
CA LEU A 166 9.04 -15.37 14.08
C LEU A 166 10.53 -15.67 13.91
N PHE A 167 10.99 -15.68 12.67
CA PHE A 167 12.39 -15.76 12.26
C PHE A 167 12.82 -14.38 11.75
N ALA A 168 13.14 -13.49 12.70
CA ALA A 168 13.55 -12.11 12.40
C ALA A 168 15.04 -12.02 12.07
N GLY A 169 15.41 -11.06 11.21
CA GLY A 169 16.79 -10.79 10.82
C GLY A 169 17.39 -11.87 9.94
N VAL A 170 16.59 -12.75 9.34
CA VAL A 170 17.06 -13.83 8.49
C VAL A 170 16.33 -13.83 7.14
N ARG A 171 17.10 -13.94 6.05
CA ARG A 171 16.58 -13.95 4.70
C ARG A 171 16.16 -15.37 4.28
N ALA A 172 15.03 -15.49 3.61
CA ALA A 172 14.70 -16.67 2.83
C ALA A 172 15.62 -16.73 1.60
N GLN A 173 16.40 -17.80 1.48
CA GLN A 173 17.40 -17.92 0.42
C GLN A 173 16.86 -18.61 -0.82
N ALA A 174 16.09 -19.68 -0.64
CA ALA A 174 15.55 -20.46 -1.75
C ALA A 174 14.30 -21.22 -1.32
N LEU A 175 13.33 -21.29 -2.21
CA LEU A 175 12.24 -22.24 -2.12
C LEU A 175 12.78 -23.65 -2.44
N ILE A 176 12.37 -24.63 -1.65
CA ILE A 176 12.71 -26.04 -1.81
C ILE A 176 11.42 -26.87 -1.84
N ASP A 177 11.51 -28.14 -2.20
CA ASP A 177 10.36 -29.04 -2.16
C ASP A 177 9.80 -29.13 -0.73
N GLY A 178 8.53 -28.71 -0.58
CA GLY A 178 7.82 -28.70 0.69
C GLY A 178 8.31 -27.67 1.71
N GLY A 179 9.00 -26.59 1.31
CA GLY A 179 9.43 -25.57 2.27
C GLY A 179 10.35 -24.47 1.74
N VAL A 180 11.13 -23.90 2.66
CA VAL A 180 12.09 -22.82 2.38
C VAL A 180 13.40 -23.05 3.14
N ARG A 181 14.53 -22.74 2.47
CA ARG A 181 15.86 -22.64 3.08
C ARG A 181 16.15 -21.20 3.44
N LEU A 182 16.60 -20.98 4.68
CA LEU A 182 17.02 -19.68 5.18
C LEU A 182 18.54 -19.47 4.95
N ALA A 183 18.97 -18.22 4.95
CA ALA A 183 20.37 -17.84 4.70
C ALA A 183 21.34 -18.34 5.80
N ASP A 184 20.84 -18.63 6.99
CA ASP A 184 21.62 -19.20 8.09
C ASP A 184 21.68 -20.75 8.08
N GLY A 185 21.17 -21.37 7.01
CA GLY A 185 21.17 -22.82 6.80
C GLY A 185 19.97 -23.57 7.39
N ARG A 186 19.12 -22.92 8.19
CA ARG A 186 17.88 -23.54 8.67
C ARG A 186 16.92 -23.83 7.51
N VAL A 187 16.16 -24.92 7.66
CA VAL A 187 15.10 -25.33 6.74
C VAL A 187 13.78 -25.35 7.48
N LEU A 188 12.80 -24.64 6.94
CA LEU A 188 11.43 -24.69 7.43
C LEU A 188 10.58 -25.51 6.45
N LEU A 189 9.79 -26.44 6.97
CA LEU A 189 8.94 -27.33 6.17
C LEU A 189 7.46 -26.92 6.30
N GLY A 190 6.79 -26.82 5.16
CA GLY A 190 5.38 -26.46 5.02
C GLY A 190 5.14 -25.67 3.73
N PRO A 191 3.87 -25.45 3.34
CA PRO A 191 3.52 -24.52 2.26
C PRO A 191 4.07 -23.12 2.53
N VAL A 192 4.43 -22.41 1.47
CA VAL A 192 5.07 -21.09 1.54
C VAL A 192 4.21 -20.02 0.87
N LEU A 193 3.97 -18.91 1.56
CA LEU A 193 3.39 -17.68 1.03
C LEU A 193 4.47 -16.61 0.90
N VAL A 194 4.75 -16.17 -0.31
CA VAL A 194 5.72 -15.12 -0.62
C VAL A 194 5.03 -13.75 -0.60
N ALA A 195 5.38 -12.90 0.37
CA ALA A 195 4.86 -11.54 0.57
C ALA A 195 5.99 -10.49 0.65
N THR A 196 7.04 -10.67 -0.17
CA THR A 196 8.30 -9.92 -0.10
C THR A 196 8.30 -8.60 -0.90
N GLY A 197 7.13 -8.13 -1.35
CA GLY A 197 7.00 -6.87 -2.10
C GLY A 197 7.87 -6.88 -3.37
N VAL A 198 8.72 -5.88 -3.55
CA VAL A 198 9.60 -5.76 -4.73
C VAL A 198 10.61 -6.89 -4.86
N ALA A 199 10.88 -7.63 -3.78
CA ALA A 199 11.84 -8.75 -3.77
C ALA A 199 11.19 -10.10 -4.18
N VAL A 200 9.94 -10.11 -4.63
CA VAL A 200 9.28 -11.35 -5.14
C VAL A 200 10.11 -12.06 -6.18
N PRO A 201 10.73 -11.41 -7.21
CA PRO A 201 11.49 -12.10 -8.24
C PRO A 201 12.75 -12.83 -7.73
N GLU A 202 13.21 -12.54 -6.53
CA GLU A 202 14.35 -13.26 -5.95
C GLU A 202 14.01 -14.70 -5.57
N LEU A 203 12.74 -14.97 -5.22
CA LEU A 203 12.22 -16.31 -4.91
C LEU A 203 11.35 -16.88 -6.02
N LEU A 204 10.71 -16.01 -6.79
CA LEU A 204 9.78 -16.34 -7.88
C LEU A 204 10.18 -15.54 -9.14
N PRO A 205 11.30 -15.90 -9.79
CA PRO A 205 11.82 -15.14 -10.93
C PRO A 205 10.88 -15.14 -12.14
N GLU A 206 9.94 -16.07 -12.18
CA GLU A 206 8.90 -16.16 -13.20
C GLU A 206 7.81 -15.08 -13.05
N LEU A 207 7.69 -14.42 -11.88
CA LEU A 207 6.73 -13.33 -11.69
C LEU A 207 7.40 -11.97 -11.91
N PRO A 208 7.08 -11.27 -13.02
CA PRO A 208 7.61 -9.94 -13.26
C PRO A 208 7.12 -8.95 -12.21
N MET A 209 8.05 -8.20 -11.65
CA MET A 209 7.77 -7.15 -10.66
C MET A 209 8.73 -5.98 -10.91
N ARG A 210 8.19 -4.81 -11.17
CA ARG A 210 9.00 -3.60 -11.34
C ARG A 210 9.03 -2.79 -10.04
N ALA A 211 10.21 -2.34 -9.68
CA ALA A 211 10.38 -1.40 -8.59
C ALA A 211 10.06 0.01 -9.08
N ARG A 212 9.02 0.64 -8.53
CA ARG A 212 8.66 2.02 -8.83
C ARG A 212 9.07 2.90 -7.66
N LYS A 213 10.19 3.59 -7.80
CA LYS A 213 10.73 4.46 -6.76
C LYS A 213 9.86 5.70 -6.57
N GLY A 214 9.66 6.12 -5.33
CA GLY A 214 9.01 7.37 -4.96
C GLY A 214 9.66 8.02 -3.76
N GLN A 215 9.74 9.36 -3.77
CA GLN A 215 10.31 10.14 -2.70
C GLN A 215 9.23 10.85 -1.91
N LEU A 216 9.45 11.00 -0.62
CA LEU A 216 8.57 11.68 0.33
C LEU A 216 9.37 12.64 1.22
N VAL A 217 8.66 13.63 1.78
CA VAL A 217 9.18 14.56 2.78
C VAL A 217 8.23 14.60 3.97
N ILE A 218 8.78 14.63 5.18
CA ILE A 218 8.04 14.96 6.40
C ILE A 218 8.52 16.29 6.96
N THR A 219 7.58 17.10 7.43
CA THR A 219 7.85 18.42 7.97
C THR A 219 8.09 18.38 9.47
N GLU A 220 8.55 19.48 10.04
CA GLU A 220 8.41 19.76 11.46
C GLU A 220 6.92 19.81 11.86
N ARG A 221 6.66 19.75 13.18
CA ARG A 221 5.29 19.89 13.70
C ARG A 221 4.82 21.31 13.52
N GLN A 222 3.58 21.44 13.04
CA GLN A 222 2.93 22.71 12.80
C GLN A 222 1.62 22.77 13.60
N PRO A 223 1.12 23.96 13.94
CA PRO A 223 -0.30 24.14 14.20
C PRO A 223 -1.11 23.55 13.03
N PRO A 224 -2.35 23.09 13.24
CA PRO A 224 -3.14 22.48 12.18
C PRO A 224 -3.25 23.39 10.95
N LEU A 225 -2.48 23.07 9.91
CA LEU A 225 -2.47 23.79 8.63
C LEU A 225 -3.46 23.17 7.65
N LEU A 226 -3.56 21.85 7.63
CA LEU A 226 -4.45 21.09 6.77
C LEU A 226 -5.41 20.25 7.61
N ARG A 227 -6.62 20.09 7.12
CA ARG A 227 -7.69 19.28 7.73
C ARG A 227 -7.83 17.92 7.04
N HIS A 228 -7.57 17.89 5.74
CA HIS A 228 -7.76 16.73 4.86
C HIS A 228 -6.45 16.31 4.22
N GLN A 229 -6.38 15.07 3.77
CA GLN A 229 -5.37 14.74 2.77
C GLN A 229 -5.78 15.36 1.43
N LEU A 230 -4.80 15.97 0.76
CA LEU A 230 -5.01 16.69 -0.49
C LEU A 230 -4.29 15.96 -1.63
N ILE A 231 -4.99 15.72 -2.71
CA ILE A 231 -4.47 15.07 -3.91
C ILE A 231 -4.93 15.88 -5.12
N GLU A 232 -4.05 16.11 -6.10
CA GLU A 232 -4.47 16.76 -7.35
C GLU A 232 -5.34 15.84 -8.21
N MET A 233 -6.31 16.39 -8.91
CA MET A 233 -7.20 15.61 -9.80
C MET A 233 -6.44 14.92 -10.93
N GLY A 234 -5.40 15.55 -11.46
CA GLY A 234 -4.51 14.99 -12.47
C GLY A 234 -3.59 13.85 -12.01
N TYR A 235 -3.68 13.44 -10.75
CA TYR A 235 -2.82 12.42 -10.16
C TYR A 235 -2.81 11.10 -10.94
N ALA A 236 -3.96 10.60 -11.36
CA ALA A 236 -4.07 9.35 -12.11
C ALA A 236 -3.38 9.43 -13.47
N ALA A 237 -3.57 10.52 -14.21
CA ALA A 237 -2.90 10.75 -15.50
C ALA A 237 -1.37 10.81 -15.34
N ALA A 238 -0.87 11.51 -14.31
CA ALA A 238 0.55 11.56 -13.98
C ALA A 238 1.07 10.21 -13.46
N ALA A 239 0.21 9.40 -12.84
CA ALA A 239 0.55 8.09 -12.31
C ALA A 239 0.77 7.05 -13.41
N HIS A 240 0.02 7.14 -14.50
CA HIS A 240 0.05 6.20 -15.64
C HIS A 240 0.75 6.79 -16.87
N GLY A 241 1.32 8.00 -16.76
CA GLY A 241 2.08 8.63 -17.84
C GLY A 241 3.33 7.83 -18.20
N ALA A 242 3.71 7.90 -19.48
CA ALA A 242 4.90 7.22 -20.04
C ALA A 242 6.24 7.86 -19.65
N ASP A 243 6.22 8.95 -18.90
CA ASP A 243 7.44 9.65 -18.50
C ASP A 243 8.30 8.83 -17.54
N ALA A 244 9.60 8.80 -17.77
CA ALA A 244 10.57 8.10 -16.94
C ALA A 244 10.57 8.59 -15.49
N ALA A 245 10.19 9.86 -15.26
CA ALA A 245 10.05 10.45 -13.92
C ALA A 245 8.90 11.47 -13.89
N SER A 246 8.01 11.33 -12.90
CA SER A 246 6.89 12.25 -12.69
C SER A 246 6.77 12.70 -11.24
N VAL A 247 6.08 13.83 -11.04
CA VAL A 247 5.77 14.40 -9.73
C VAL A 247 4.28 14.71 -9.70
N SER A 248 3.61 14.32 -8.62
CA SER A 248 2.21 14.64 -8.37
C SER A 248 2.05 15.26 -6.99
N PHE A 249 1.10 16.20 -6.86
CA PHE A 249 0.76 16.79 -5.57
C PHE A 249 -0.02 15.80 -4.71
N ASN A 250 0.51 15.58 -3.52
CA ASN A 250 -0.14 14.82 -2.47
C ASN A 250 0.41 15.29 -1.12
N VAL A 251 -0.43 15.80 -0.26
CA VAL A 251 -0.05 16.23 1.10
C VAL A 251 -1.09 15.74 2.08
N GLN A 252 -0.63 15.18 3.21
CA GLN A 252 -1.53 14.72 4.26
C GLN A 252 -1.10 15.22 5.63
N PRO A 253 -2.05 15.59 6.51
CA PRO A 253 -1.79 15.84 7.91
C PRO A 253 -1.52 14.52 8.65
N ARG A 254 -0.68 14.62 9.69
CA ARG A 254 -0.46 13.53 10.65
C ARG A 254 -1.03 13.94 12.01
N PRO A 255 -1.52 12.98 12.83
CA PRO A 255 -2.08 13.29 14.15
C PRO A 255 -1.14 14.07 15.07
N ASN A 256 0.17 13.94 14.85
CA ASN A 256 1.20 14.62 15.64
C ASN A 256 1.50 16.06 15.17
N GLY A 257 0.77 16.60 14.19
CA GLY A 257 0.94 17.95 13.65
C GLY A 257 2.01 18.06 12.54
N GLN A 258 2.60 16.96 12.10
CA GLN A 258 3.49 16.95 10.94
C GLN A 258 2.67 16.85 9.65
N LEU A 259 3.26 17.30 8.53
CA LEU A 259 2.73 17.08 7.19
C LEU A 259 3.65 16.13 6.43
N LEU A 260 3.04 15.18 5.73
CA LEU A 260 3.73 14.28 4.83
C LEU A 260 3.45 14.70 3.39
N ILE A 261 4.52 15.04 2.65
CA ILE A 261 4.46 15.60 1.30
C ILE A 261 4.97 14.54 0.32
N GLY A 262 4.22 14.29 -0.72
CA GLY A 262 4.50 13.39 -1.84
C GLY A 262 3.91 13.90 -3.13
N SER A 263 4.12 13.20 -4.19
CA SER A 263 5.00 12.06 -4.36
C SER A 263 5.72 12.18 -5.69
N SER A 264 6.86 11.52 -5.80
CA SER A 264 7.51 11.31 -7.10
C SER A 264 7.33 9.85 -7.57
N ARG A 265 7.61 9.63 -8.85
CA ARG A 265 7.68 8.31 -9.47
C ARG A 265 8.84 8.27 -10.43
N GLU A 266 9.65 7.23 -10.30
CA GLU A 266 10.77 6.92 -11.18
C GLU A 266 10.74 5.42 -11.49
N TYR A 267 10.84 5.06 -12.76
CA TYR A 267 10.96 3.68 -13.20
C TYR A 267 12.43 3.30 -13.36
N ASP A 268 12.73 2.02 -13.14
CA ASP A 268 14.03 1.39 -13.42
C ASP A 268 15.21 2.03 -12.65
N VAL A 269 14.91 2.72 -11.53
CA VAL A 269 15.91 3.27 -10.62
C VAL A 269 15.98 2.40 -9.37
N THR A 270 17.14 1.79 -9.13
CA THR A 270 17.39 0.91 -7.98
C THR A 270 18.12 1.61 -6.83
N SER A 271 18.73 2.78 -7.08
CA SER A 271 19.39 3.56 -6.05
C SER A 271 18.40 4.10 -5.02
N THR A 272 18.78 4.04 -3.75
CA THR A 272 18.05 4.66 -2.63
C THR A 272 18.36 6.15 -2.44
N ASP A 273 19.21 6.73 -3.28
CA ASP A 273 19.57 8.14 -3.22
C ASP A 273 18.35 9.03 -3.51
N ILE A 274 18.29 10.15 -2.82
CA ILE A 274 17.28 11.17 -3.07
C ILE A 274 17.72 12.01 -4.27
N SER A 275 16.85 12.13 -5.28
CA SER A 275 17.06 13.05 -6.39
C SER A 275 16.72 14.48 -5.95
N PRO A 276 17.71 15.39 -5.82
CA PRO A 276 17.44 16.78 -5.40
C PRO A 276 16.50 17.50 -6.38
N LEU A 277 16.63 17.23 -7.67
CA LEU A 277 15.79 17.83 -8.70
C LEU A 277 14.31 17.43 -8.57
N LEU A 278 14.04 16.13 -8.39
CA LEU A 278 12.66 15.65 -8.20
C LEU A 278 12.09 16.10 -6.86
N LEU A 279 12.91 16.13 -5.81
CA LEU A 279 12.53 16.67 -4.52
C LEU A 279 12.11 18.14 -4.64
N GLN A 280 12.91 18.95 -5.32
CA GLN A 280 12.61 20.36 -5.58
C GLN A 280 11.29 20.53 -6.36
N ARG A 281 11.11 19.78 -7.45
CA ARG A 281 9.87 19.79 -8.25
C ARG A 281 8.65 19.43 -7.41
N MET A 282 8.76 18.40 -6.56
CA MET A 282 7.70 17.94 -5.67
C MET A 282 7.31 19.01 -4.65
N LEU A 283 8.29 19.66 -4.01
CA LEU A 283 8.04 20.74 -3.07
C LEU A 283 7.46 21.99 -3.75
N GLN A 284 7.95 22.36 -4.93
CA GLN A 284 7.38 23.45 -5.72
C GLN A 284 5.93 23.17 -6.10
N ARG A 285 5.61 21.93 -6.48
CA ARG A 285 4.24 21.51 -6.78
C ARG A 285 3.36 21.62 -5.53
N ALA A 286 3.83 21.17 -4.37
CA ALA A 286 3.09 21.26 -3.10
C ALA A 286 2.83 22.71 -2.69
N ILE A 287 3.82 23.60 -2.81
CA ILE A 287 3.69 25.03 -2.52
C ILE A 287 2.71 25.72 -3.49
N ALA A 288 2.61 25.25 -4.73
CA ALA A 288 1.67 25.80 -5.72
C ALA A 288 0.20 25.50 -5.34
N PHE A 289 -0.06 24.41 -4.59
CA PHE A 289 -1.39 24.08 -4.07
C PHE A 289 -1.62 24.66 -2.66
N VAL A 290 -0.59 24.67 -1.82
CA VAL A 290 -0.66 25.14 -0.42
C VAL A 290 0.49 26.10 -0.17
N PRO A 291 0.31 27.42 -0.43
CA PRO A 291 1.39 28.41 -0.35
C PRO A 291 2.09 28.51 1.01
N ALA A 292 1.36 28.26 2.09
CA ALA A 292 1.90 28.28 3.44
C ALA A 292 3.02 27.24 3.69
N LEU A 293 3.11 26.20 2.88
CA LEU A 293 4.20 25.22 2.94
C LEU A 293 5.60 25.84 2.67
N ARG A 294 5.66 27.04 2.09
CA ARG A 294 6.92 27.76 1.88
C ARG A 294 7.66 28.07 3.19
N GLU A 295 6.90 28.31 4.26
CA GLU A 295 7.42 28.66 5.58
C GLU A 295 7.65 27.45 6.49
N VAL A 296 7.26 26.26 6.04
CA VAL A 296 7.35 25.03 6.83
C VAL A 296 8.68 24.32 6.55
N ARG A 297 9.40 23.97 7.61
CA ARG A 297 10.69 23.27 7.49
C ARG A 297 10.51 21.79 7.23
N ALA A 298 11.25 21.27 6.26
CA ALA A 298 11.40 19.84 6.04
C ALA A 298 12.37 19.25 7.09
N LEU A 299 11.97 18.18 7.77
CA LEU A 299 12.83 17.47 8.71
C LEU A 299 13.61 16.34 8.06
N ARG A 300 12.95 15.60 7.17
CA ARG A 300 13.53 14.41 6.55
C ARG A 300 12.89 14.15 5.20
N SER A 301 13.72 13.65 4.26
CA SER A 301 13.27 13.02 3.02
C SER A 301 13.76 11.58 2.97
N TRP A 302 13.00 10.74 2.29
CA TRP A 302 13.36 9.34 2.02
C TRP A 302 12.71 8.87 0.73
N CYS A 303 13.11 7.71 0.26
CA CYS A 303 12.45 7.04 -0.86
C CYS A 303 12.02 5.62 -0.47
N GLY A 304 11.12 5.07 -1.27
CA GLY A 304 10.70 3.68 -1.21
C GLY A 304 10.39 3.16 -2.61
N PHE A 305 10.24 1.85 -2.69
CA PHE A 305 9.99 1.15 -3.95
C PHE A 305 8.62 0.47 -3.89
N ARG A 306 7.70 0.92 -4.73
CA ARG A 306 6.39 0.29 -4.88
C ARG A 306 6.55 -0.96 -5.75
N PRO A 307 5.99 -2.11 -5.33
CA PRO A 307 5.99 -3.34 -6.12
C PRO A 307 4.92 -3.23 -7.22
N ALA A 308 5.32 -2.88 -8.44
CA ALA A 308 4.40 -2.68 -9.55
C ALA A 308 4.37 -3.94 -10.44
N THR A 309 3.16 -4.41 -10.73
CA THR A 309 2.86 -5.40 -11.77
C THR A 309 2.60 -4.69 -13.10
N ALA A 310 2.54 -5.42 -14.19
CA ALA A 310 2.35 -4.82 -15.51
C ALA A 310 0.94 -4.23 -15.69
N ASP A 311 -0.07 -4.88 -15.10
CA ASP A 311 -1.49 -4.50 -15.16
C ASP A 311 -1.99 -3.69 -13.97
N GLY A 312 -1.13 -3.42 -12.98
CA GLY A 312 -1.48 -2.69 -11.75
C GLY A 312 -2.17 -3.55 -10.67
N LEU A 313 -2.68 -4.73 -10.98
CA LEU A 313 -3.34 -5.61 -10.02
C LEU A 313 -2.32 -6.47 -9.24
N PRO A 314 -2.55 -6.72 -7.94
CA PRO A 314 -1.64 -7.58 -7.18
C PRO A 314 -1.69 -9.04 -7.61
N TYR A 315 -0.60 -9.78 -7.41
CA TYR A 315 -0.59 -11.24 -7.48
C TYR A 315 -1.08 -11.81 -6.16
N LEU A 316 -2.23 -12.49 -6.19
CA LEU A 316 -2.84 -13.14 -5.03
C LEU A 316 -3.23 -14.57 -5.38
N GLY A 317 -2.68 -15.57 -4.66
CA GLY A 317 -3.08 -16.95 -4.85
C GLY A 317 -1.94 -17.93 -5.09
N PRO A 318 -2.26 -19.17 -5.52
CA PRO A 318 -1.28 -20.23 -5.73
C PRO A 318 -0.42 -19.96 -6.98
N MET A 319 0.85 -20.33 -6.89
CA MET A 319 1.78 -20.27 -8.01
C MET A 319 1.52 -21.42 -9.00
N PRO A 320 1.32 -21.16 -10.29
CA PRO A 320 1.18 -22.18 -11.29
C PRO A 320 2.41 -23.09 -11.33
N GLY A 321 2.17 -24.41 -11.40
CA GLY A 321 3.24 -25.40 -11.45
C GLY A 321 4.01 -25.65 -10.14
N ARG A 322 3.69 -24.93 -9.06
CA ARG A 322 4.30 -25.09 -7.73
C ARG A 322 3.22 -25.39 -6.68
N ARG A 323 3.08 -26.67 -6.32
CA ARG A 323 1.97 -27.16 -5.49
C ARG A 323 1.78 -26.44 -4.15
N ASP A 324 2.87 -26.07 -3.47
CA ASP A 324 2.86 -25.56 -2.09
C ASP A 324 3.40 -24.12 -2.01
N VAL A 325 3.37 -23.37 -3.11
CA VAL A 325 3.85 -21.99 -3.15
C VAL A 325 2.71 -21.03 -3.51
N TRP A 326 2.58 -19.99 -2.71
CA TRP A 326 1.56 -18.96 -2.83
C TRP A 326 2.24 -17.59 -2.90
N VAL A 327 1.52 -16.58 -3.38
CA VAL A 327 2.00 -15.20 -3.45
C VAL A 327 0.93 -14.22 -2.99
N ALA A 328 1.38 -13.14 -2.32
CA ALA A 328 0.58 -11.96 -1.98
C ALA A 328 1.47 -10.71 -2.10
N ALA A 329 1.55 -10.12 -3.29
CA ALA A 329 2.42 -8.97 -3.57
C ALA A 329 1.99 -8.22 -4.83
N GLY A 330 2.63 -7.09 -5.13
CA GLY A 330 2.39 -6.39 -6.39
C GLY A 330 1.28 -5.33 -6.33
N HIS A 331 0.96 -4.84 -5.14
CA HIS A 331 -0.13 -3.88 -4.92
C HIS A 331 0.19 -2.45 -5.33
N GLU A 332 1.33 -2.19 -5.91
CA GLU A 332 1.82 -0.87 -6.29
C GLU A 332 1.65 0.16 -5.15
N GLY A 333 0.83 1.19 -5.32
CA GLY A 333 0.59 2.25 -4.33
C GLY A 333 -0.48 1.93 -3.29
N LEU A 334 -1.28 0.89 -3.48
CA LEU A 334 -2.46 0.58 -2.66
C LEU A 334 -2.27 -0.57 -1.66
N GLY A 335 -1.04 -1.08 -1.50
CA GLY A 335 -0.78 -2.22 -0.63
C GLY A 335 -1.18 -2.04 0.82
N ILE A 336 -1.23 -0.81 1.33
CA ILE A 336 -1.69 -0.53 2.68
C ILE A 336 -3.21 -0.68 2.75
N THR A 337 -3.94 0.01 1.89
CA THR A 337 -5.40 -0.13 1.81
C THR A 337 -5.81 -1.59 1.61
N ALA A 338 -5.21 -2.26 0.62
CA ALA A 338 -5.60 -3.59 0.18
C ALA A 338 -5.13 -4.74 1.10
N ALA A 339 -4.23 -4.49 2.05
CA ALA A 339 -3.60 -5.55 2.85
C ALA A 339 -4.58 -6.52 3.53
N PRO A 340 -5.60 -6.08 4.32
CA PRO A 340 -6.46 -7.00 5.04
C PRO A 340 -7.40 -7.80 4.12
N GLY A 341 -7.85 -7.20 3.01
CA GLY A 341 -8.67 -7.89 2.01
C GLY A 341 -7.86 -8.94 1.25
N SER A 342 -6.67 -8.57 0.77
CA SER A 342 -5.75 -9.49 0.09
C SER A 342 -5.40 -10.69 0.97
N ALA A 343 -5.08 -10.45 2.24
CA ALA A 343 -4.77 -11.50 3.20
C ALA A 343 -5.94 -12.46 3.38
N GLN A 344 -7.15 -11.94 3.58
CA GLN A 344 -8.33 -12.80 3.75
C GLN A 344 -8.61 -13.64 2.50
N LEU A 345 -8.55 -13.03 1.31
CA LEU A 345 -8.81 -13.75 0.05
C LEU A 345 -7.81 -14.89 -0.16
N VAL A 346 -6.53 -14.64 0.10
CA VAL A 346 -5.47 -15.65 -0.06
C VAL A 346 -5.62 -16.78 0.96
N ILE A 347 -5.89 -16.45 2.23
CA ILE A 347 -6.03 -17.47 3.29
C ILE A 347 -7.31 -18.27 3.12
N ASP A 348 -8.43 -17.66 2.72
CA ASP A 348 -9.66 -18.41 2.41
C ASP A 348 -9.43 -19.39 1.26
N ALA A 349 -8.79 -18.96 0.18
CA ALA A 349 -8.44 -19.84 -0.93
C ALA A 349 -7.45 -20.93 -0.53
N PHE A 350 -6.45 -20.62 0.30
CA PHE A 350 -5.50 -21.59 0.83
C PHE A 350 -6.20 -22.70 1.63
N LEU A 351 -7.25 -22.36 2.35
CA LEU A 351 -8.07 -23.30 3.13
C LEU A 351 -9.19 -23.97 2.33
N GLY A 352 -9.30 -23.69 1.02
CA GLY A 352 -10.37 -24.19 0.18
C GLY A 352 -11.75 -23.60 0.49
N ARG A 353 -11.80 -22.43 1.16
CA ARG A 353 -13.02 -21.68 1.43
C ARG A 353 -13.36 -20.80 0.23
N ALA A 354 -14.65 -20.54 -0.01
CA ALA A 354 -15.07 -19.57 -1.02
C ALA A 354 -14.66 -18.16 -0.58
N PRO A 355 -13.79 -17.45 -1.33
CA PRO A 355 -13.41 -16.09 -1.00
C PRO A 355 -14.57 -15.12 -1.29
N ALA A 356 -14.62 -14.01 -0.56
CA ALA A 356 -15.67 -12.99 -0.71
C ALA A 356 -15.64 -12.27 -2.07
N LEU A 357 -14.46 -12.17 -2.69
CA LEU A 357 -14.28 -11.68 -4.06
C LEU A 357 -13.63 -12.77 -4.90
N SER A 358 -13.91 -12.78 -6.20
CA SER A 358 -13.22 -13.67 -7.13
C SER A 358 -11.71 -13.40 -7.13
N LEU A 359 -10.91 -14.44 -6.96
CA LEU A 359 -9.45 -14.35 -7.10
C LEU A 359 -8.98 -14.29 -8.56
N SER A 360 -9.84 -14.64 -9.51
CA SER A 360 -9.46 -14.76 -10.93
C SER A 360 -8.67 -13.56 -11.46
N PRO A 361 -9.07 -12.30 -11.21
CA PRO A 361 -8.33 -11.12 -11.69
C PRO A 361 -6.93 -10.98 -11.08
N TYR A 362 -6.71 -11.55 -9.90
CA TYR A 362 -5.47 -11.38 -9.13
C TYR A 362 -4.53 -12.58 -9.23
N LEU A 363 -4.94 -13.68 -9.86
CA LEU A 363 -4.13 -14.89 -9.94
C LEU A 363 -2.80 -14.64 -10.67
N PRO A 364 -1.65 -15.14 -10.13
CA PRO A 364 -0.35 -14.97 -10.76
C PRO A 364 -0.25 -15.61 -12.16
N GLN A 365 -1.14 -16.54 -12.47
CA GLN A 365 -1.22 -17.20 -13.78
C GLN A 365 -1.34 -16.21 -14.95
N ARG A 366 -1.97 -15.04 -14.77
CA ARG A 366 -2.12 -14.03 -15.82
C ARG A 366 -0.78 -13.48 -16.32
N ALA A 367 0.19 -13.32 -15.42
CA ALA A 367 1.53 -12.86 -15.79
C ALA A 367 2.36 -13.89 -16.58
N LEU A 368 2.02 -15.18 -16.46
CA LEU A 368 2.74 -16.27 -17.14
C LEU A 368 2.20 -16.58 -18.52
N ARG A 369 1.01 -16.08 -18.86
CA ARG A 369 0.37 -16.28 -20.17
C ARG A 369 0.81 -15.28 -21.23
N GLY A 370 1.58 -14.26 -20.88
CA GLY A 370 2.03 -13.20 -21.78
C GLY A 370 0.93 -12.21 -22.19
N ASP A 371 -0.19 -12.21 -21.46
CA ASP A 371 -1.36 -11.34 -21.70
C ASP A 371 -1.27 -10.02 -20.90
N ALA A 372 -0.08 -9.65 -20.41
CA ALA A 372 0.15 -8.47 -19.60
C ALA A 372 0.93 -7.37 -20.34
#